data_4d9bfbb8554fe2220e970489c1601fd1
#
_entry.id   4d9bfbb8554fe2220e970489c1601fd1
#
_cell.length_a   1.000
_cell.length_b   1.000
_cell.length_c   1.000
_cell.angle_alpha   90.00
_cell.angle_beta   90.00
_cell.angle_gamma   90.00
#
_symmetry.space_group_name_H-M   'P 1'
#
loop_
_entity.id
_entity.type
_entity.pdbx_description
1 polymer ?
#
loop_
_entity_poly.entity_id
_entity_poly.type
_entity_poly.pdbx_seq_one_letter_code
_entity_poly.pdbx_strand_id
1 'polypeptide(L)'
;MFADFDFDVIIRSLPYLFYDGMTFTLMLTALATCGGIIFGTLLAMMRLSGLAPLSLLAASYVNLMRSVPLVLVIFWFYFLVPFIGQWVTGASRPIQVGAFASSLITFTLFEAAYFAEIMRAGIQSVPRGQVAAAQALGMTYLQTMGYIVLPQAVRNMLPVLLTQTIVLFQDTSLVYVLSITDFLGAASKVAQRDGRLVEMYLFAALVYFVISFVASLLVRRLQRRVAIIR
;
A
#
# COMPACT_ATOMS: atom_id res chain seq x y z
N MET A 1 29.00 -16.64 -17.69
CA MET A 1 28.09 -16.10 -16.70
C MET A 1 26.89 -17.02 -16.49
N PHE A 2 26.28 -17.60 -17.52
CA PHE A 2 25.14 -18.54 -17.35
C PHE A 2 25.55 -20.02 -17.37
N ALA A 3 26.81 -20.36 -17.65
CA ALA A 3 27.28 -21.76 -17.68
C ALA A 3 27.27 -22.45 -16.29
N ASP A 4 27.32 -21.67 -15.21
CA ASP A 4 27.32 -22.16 -13.82
C ASP A 4 26.03 -21.80 -13.08
N PHE A 5 24.92 -21.51 -13.79
CA PHE A 5 23.65 -21.16 -13.17
C PHE A 5 23.04 -22.39 -12.49
N ASP A 6 22.87 -22.31 -11.19
CA ASP A 6 22.38 -23.41 -10.36
C ASP A 6 20.84 -23.30 -10.15
N PHE A 7 20.10 -24.08 -10.93
CA PHE A 7 18.63 -24.17 -10.77
C PHE A 7 18.23 -24.95 -9.51
N ASP A 8 19.09 -25.84 -9.01
CA ASP A 8 18.77 -26.68 -7.85
C ASP A 8 18.62 -25.84 -6.57
N VAL A 9 19.42 -24.78 -6.41
CA VAL A 9 19.28 -23.86 -5.30
C VAL A 9 17.90 -23.20 -5.26
N ILE A 10 17.32 -22.88 -6.42
CA ILE A 10 15.97 -22.32 -6.52
C ILE A 10 14.97 -23.37 -6.09
N ILE A 11 15.01 -24.56 -6.70
CA ILE A 11 14.04 -25.65 -6.49
C ILE A 11 13.99 -26.06 -5.01
N ARG A 12 15.12 -26.31 -4.39
CA ARG A 12 15.18 -26.70 -2.98
C ARG A 12 14.75 -25.60 -2.01
N SER A 13 14.81 -24.34 -2.44
CA SER A 13 14.44 -23.20 -1.61
C SER A 13 12.96 -22.77 -1.78
N LEU A 14 12.24 -23.28 -2.80
CA LEU A 14 10.84 -22.93 -3.05
C LEU A 14 9.93 -23.01 -1.80
N PRO A 15 9.98 -24.08 -0.99
CA PRO A 15 9.12 -24.14 0.19
C PRO A 15 9.35 -22.96 1.14
N TYR A 16 10.62 -22.67 1.46
CA TYR A 16 10.99 -21.55 2.33
C TYR A 16 10.59 -20.20 1.74
N LEU A 17 10.85 -19.99 0.44
CA LEU A 17 10.53 -18.73 -0.23
C LEU A 17 9.03 -18.44 -0.23
N PHE A 18 8.21 -19.47 -0.48
CA PHE A 18 6.76 -19.28 -0.60
C PHE A 18 6.03 -19.41 0.72
N TYR A 19 6.34 -20.39 1.59
CA TYR A 19 5.64 -20.54 2.86
C TYR A 19 6.00 -19.46 3.87
N ASP A 20 7.27 -19.09 3.96
CA ASP A 20 7.68 -18.04 4.91
C ASP A 20 7.67 -16.65 4.25
N GLY A 21 8.42 -16.48 3.15
CA GLY A 21 8.61 -15.17 2.53
C GLY A 21 7.36 -14.62 1.86
N MET A 22 6.76 -15.37 0.92
CA MET A 22 5.60 -14.90 0.15
C MET A 22 4.35 -14.75 1.03
N THR A 23 4.14 -15.66 1.98
CA THR A 23 3.02 -15.55 2.93
C THR A 23 3.12 -14.26 3.73
N PHE A 24 4.31 -13.91 4.24
CA PHE A 24 4.54 -12.64 4.92
C PHE A 24 4.22 -11.46 4.01
N THR A 25 4.75 -11.44 2.79
CA THR A 25 4.54 -10.38 1.79
C THR A 25 3.06 -10.19 1.47
N LEU A 26 2.33 -11.28 1.17
CA LEU A 26 0.91 -11.21 0.82
C LEU A 26 0.04 -10.80 2.00
N MET A 27 0.32 -11.32 3.20
CA MET A 27 -0.40 -10.96 4.42
C MET A 27 -0.19 -9.49 4.78
N LEU A 28 1.06 -9.00 4.71
CA LEU A 28 1.38 -7.60 4.92
C LEU A 28 0.68 -6.70 3.91
N THR A 29 0.73 -7.04 2.61
CA THR A 29 0.06 -6.31 1.54
C THR A 29 -1.45 -6.22 1.78
N ALA A 30 -2.11 -7.35 2.06
CA ALA A 30 -3.56 -7.40 2.26
C ALA A 30 -3.99 -6.56 3.48
N LEU A 31 -3.33 -6.74 4.63
CA LEU A 31 -3.68 -6.03 5.85
C LEU A 31 -3.35 -4.54 5.77
N ALA A 32 -2.20 -4.16 5.18
CA ALA A 32 -1.85 -2.76 4.99
C ALA A 32 -2.77 -2.08 3.96
N THR A 33 -3.22 -2.78 2.92
CA THR A 33 -4.25 -2.28 1.99
C THR A 33 -5.57 -2.01 2.72
N CYS A 34 -6.07 -2.97 3.50
CA CYS A 34 -7.32 -2.80 4.26
C CYS A 34 -7.21 -1.62 5.24
N GLY A 35 -6.15 -1.58 6.04
CA GLY A 35 -5.89 -0.48 6.98
C GLY A 35 -5.73 0.86 6.26
N GLY A 36 -4.95 0.88 5.19
CA GLY A 36 -4.73 2.06 4.34
C GLY A 36 -6.03 2.61 3.74
N ILE A 37 -6.94 1.73 3.27
CA ILE A 37 -8.26 2.13 2.78
C ILE A 37 -9.08 2.76 3.90
N ILE A 38 -9.12 2.16 5.09
CA ILE A 38 -9.90 2.68 6.24
C ILE A 38 -9.38 4.06 6.65
N PHE A 39 -8.09 4.17 6.97
CA PHE A 39 -7.49 5.43 7.40
C PHE A 39 -7.43 6.47 6.27
N GLY A 40 -7.20 6.03 5.02
CA GLY A 40 -7.24 6.88 3.84
C GLY A 40 -8.62 7.48 3.60
N THR A 41 -9.69 6.70 3.82
CA THR A 41 -11.07 7.20 3.75
C THR A 41 -11.31 8.28 4.81
N LEU A 42 -10.88 8.05 6.06
CA LEU A 42 -11.00 9.04 7.13
C LEU A 42 -10.26 10.34 6.78
N LEU A 43 -9.02 10.24 6.31
CA LEU A 43 -8.22 11.40 5.88
C LEU A 43 -8.88 12.13 4.69
N ALA A 44 -9.43 11.41 3.71
CA ALA A 44 -10.13 12.00 2.58
C ALA A 44 -11.38 12.77 3.04
N MET A 45 -12.17 12.20 3.96
CA MET A 45 -13.32 12.86 4.56
C MET A 45 -12.93 14.12 5.33
N MET A 46 -11.86 14.06 6.13
CA MET A 46 -11.33 15.24 6.82
C MET A 46 -10.93 16.35 5.83
N ARG A 47 -10.27 15.99 4.72
CA ARG A 47 -9.89 16.96 3.67
C ARG A 47 -11.06 17.58 2.93
N LEU A 48 -12.17 16.87 2.83
CA LEU A 48 -13.39 17.31 2.13
C LEU A 48 -14.45 17.91 3.07
N SER A 49 -14.20 17.93 4.38
CA SER A 49 -15.18 18.34 5.40
C SER A 49 -15.58 19.83 5.37
N GLY A 50 -14.83 20.68 4.67
CA GLY A 50 -15.02 22.15 4.75
C GLY A 50 -14.56 22.79 6.07
N LEU A 51 -14.17 22.00 7.08
CA LEU A 51 -13.62 22.50 8.35
C LEU A 51 -12.11 22.72 8.19
N ALA A 52 -11.70 23.99 8.12
CA ALA A 52 -10.33 24.38 7.84
C ALA A 52 -9.26 23.67 8.74
N PRO A 53 -9.43 23.53 10.07
CA PRO A 53 -8.44 22.82 10.90
C PRO A 53 -8.29 21.36 10.53
N LEU A 54 -9.39 20.64 10.32
CA LEU A 54 -9.37 19.21 9.96
C LEU A 54 -8.76 18.99 8.57
N SER A 55 -9.16 19.82 7.63
CA SER A 55 -8.64 19.77 6.26
C SER A 55 -7.14 20.06 6.22
N LEU A 56 -6.67 21.04 6.99
CA LEU A 56 -5.24 21.39 7.09
C LEU A 56 -4.43 20.26 7.72
N LEU A 57 -4.88 19.69 8.83
CA LEU A 57 -4.20 18.56 9.49
C LEU A 57 -4.07 17.36 8.55
N ALA A 58 -5.18 16.96 7.90
CA ALA A 58 -5.15 15.83 6.96
C ALA A 58 -4.28 16.14 5.74
N ALA A 59 -4.33 17.36 5.21
CA ALA A 59 -3.49 17.78 4.09
C ALA A 59 -2.00 17.77 4.45
N SER A 60 -1.63 18.28 5.62
CA SER A 60 -0.25 18.29 6.12
C SER A 60 0.29 16.87 6.27
N TYR A 61 -0.48 15.96 6.87
CA TYR A 61 -0.11 14.55 6.99
C TYR A 61 0.11 13.90 5.62
N VAL A 62 -0.86 14.02 4.72
CA VAL A 62 -0.80 13.43 3.37
C VAL A 62 0.41 13.97 2.60
N ASN A 63 0.65 15.27 2.65
CA ASN A 63 1.79 15.89 1.96
C ASN A 63 3.11 15.44 2.57
N LEU A 64 3.22 15.38 3.90
CA LEU A 64 4.42 14.91 4.59
C LEU A 64 4.75 13.47 4.19
N MET A 65 3.81 12.54 4.34
CA MET A 65 4.04 11.12 4.04
C MET A 65 4.43 10.89 2.58
N ARG A 66 3.85 11.62 1.64
CA ARG A 66 4.14 11.51 0.20
C ARG A 66 5.42 12.25 -0.23
N SER A 67 5.98 13.09 0.62
CA SER A 67 7.22 13.83 0.33
C SER A 67 8.47 13.12 0.85
N VAL A 68 8.33 12.06 1.64
CA VAL A 68 9.45 11.32 2.24
C VAL A 68 9.59 9.96 1.56
N PRO A 69 10.82 9.53 1.23
CA PRO A 69 11.04 8.18 0.70
C PRO A 69 10.56 7.10 1.67
N LEU A 70 9.81 6.12 1.15
CA LEU A 70 9.23 5.05 1.97
C LEU A 70 10.27 4.32 2.83
N VAL A 71 11.47 4.07 2.30
CA VAL A 71 12.54 3.42 3.06
C VAL A 71 12.90 4.17 4.35
N LEU A 72 12.89 5.51 4.31
CA LEU A 72 13.14 6.33 5.52
C LEU A 72 11.97 6.23 6.51
N VAL A 73 10.74 6.18 6.02
CA VAL A 73 9.56 5.99 6.86
C VAL A 73 9.63 4.62 7.55
N ILE A 74 10.03 3.56 6.83
CA ILE A 74 10.25 2.22 7.40
C ILE A 74 11.28 2.29 8.55
N PHE A 75 12.43 2.94 8.33
CA PHE A 75 13.45 3.12 9.38
C PHE A 75 12.92 3.91 10.58
N TRP A 76 12.19 5.02 10.33
CA TRP A 76 11.64 5.82 11.42
C TRP A 76 10.69 5.01 12.28
N PHE A 77 9.74 4.31 11.69
CA PHE A 77 8.78 3.51 12.46
C PHE A 77 9.47 2.33 13.17
N TYR A 78 10.39 1.66 12.53
CA TYR A 78 11.08 0.52 13.12
C TYR A 78 11.95 0.92 14.31
N PHE A 79 12.69 2.02 14.20
CA PHE A 79 13.60 2.46 15.26
C PHE A 79 12.97 3.43 16.26
N LEU A 80 12.06 4.34 15.84
CA LEU A 80 11.50 5.37 16.74
C LEU A 80 10.28 4.88 17.52
N VAL A 81 9.43 4.05 16.93
CA VAL A 81 8.19 3.58 17.61
C VAL A 81 8.48 2.89 18.95
N PRO A 82 9.50 2.01 19.09
CA PRO A 82 9.88 1.44 20.37
C PRO A 82 10.20 2.49 21.45
N PHE A 83 10.91 3.55 21.09
CA PHE A 83 11.26 4.64 22.01
C PHE A 83 10.06 5.54 22.36
N ILE A 84 9.22 5.85 21.37
CA ILE A 84 7.96 6.58 21.62
C ILE A 84 7.07 5.79 22.55
N GLY A 85 6.95 4.47 22.34
CA GLY A 85 6.22 3.58 23.22
C GLY A 85 6.77 3.56 24.65
N GLN A 86 8.10 3.51 24.80
CA GLN A 86 8.75 3.63 26.11
C GLN A 86 8.38 4.95 26.82
N TRP A 87 8.47 6.05 26.08
CA TRP A 87 8.18 7.39 26.64
C TRP A 87 6.70 7.53 27.05
N VAL A 88 5.76 7.05 26.24
CA VAL A 88 4.31 7.14 26.50
C VAL A 88 3.90 6.26 27.68
N THR A 89 4.50 5.07 27.81
CA THR A 89 4.12 4.11 28.88
C THR A 89 4.94 4.24 30.16
N GLY A 90 6.01 5.05 30.14
CA GLY A 90 6.95 5.15 31.27
C GLY A 90 7.78 3.89 31.48
N ALA A 91 7.87 2.99 30.49
CA ALA A 91 8.62 1.75 30.59
C ALA A 91 10.12 2.01 30.77
N SER A 92 10.83 1.14 31.50
CA SER A 92 12.27 1.26 31.75
C SER A 92 13.14 0.98 30.52
N ARG A 93 12.56 0.36 29.47
CA ARG A 93 13.25 0.01 28.22
C ARG A 93 12.32 0.24 27.02
N PRO A 94 12.88 0.42 25.80
CA PRO A 94 12.09 0.50 24.57
C PRO A 94 11.17 -0.72 24.42
N ILE A 95 9.92 -0.45 24.03
CA ILE A 95 8.94 -1.53 23.81
C ILE A 95 9.35 -2.31 22.58
N GLN A 96 9.46 -3.63 22.71
CA GLN A 96 9.72 -4.48 21.56
C GLN A 96 8.46 -4.60 20.69
N VAL A 97 8.51 -4.00 19.50
CA VAL A 97 7.48 -4.16 18.48
C VAL A 97 7.96 -5.21 17.49
N GLY A 98 7.23 -6.30 17.34
CA GLY A 98 7.60 -7.36 16.40
C GLY A 98 7.71 -6.82 14.95
N ALA A 99 8.60 -7.42 14.17
CA ALA A 99 8.89 -7.00 12.80
C ALA A 99 7.63 -6.85 11.92
N PHE A 100 6.70 -7.82 12.01
CA PHE A 100 5.44 -7.78 11.27
C PHE A 100 4.56 -6.59 11.69
N ALA A 101 4.38 -6.39 13.01
CA ALA A 101 3.54 -5.31 13.51
C ALA A 101 4.11 -3.93 13.15
N SER A 102 5.44 -3.75 13.27
CA SER A 102 6.11 -2.52 12.87
C SER A 102 5.94 -2.23 11.37
N SER A 103 6.13 -3.25 10.52
CA SER A 103 5.91 -3.14 9.08
C SER A 103 4.45 -2.82 8.76
N LEU A 104 3.50 -3.52 9.40
CA LEU A 104 2.07 -3.31 9.18
C LEU A 104 1.65 -1.87 9.52
N ILE A 105 2.09 -1.35 10.67
CA ILE A 105 1.80 0.04 11.07
C ILE A 105 2.40 1.01 10.05
N THR A 106 3.65 0.81 9.67
CA THR A 106 4.36 1.68 8.72
C THR A 106 3.63 1.74 7.38
N PHE A 107 3.39 0.57 6.76
CA PHE A 107 2.74 0.52 5.45
C PHE A 107 1.29 0.99 5.50
N THR A 108 0.55 0.68 6.56
CA THR A 108 -0.83 1.16 6.74
C THR A 108 -0.88 2.69 6.78
N LEU A 109 -0.03 3.31 7.58
CA LEU A 109 0.00 4.77 7.70
C LEU A 109 0.53 5.44 6.42
N PHE A 110 1.55 4.87 5.80
CA PHE A 110 2.08 5.39 4.54
C PHE A 110 1.03 5.31 3.42
N GLU A 111 0.42 4.14 3.23
CA GLU A 111 -0.61 3.93 2.21
C GLU A 111 -1.89 4.72 2.47
N ALA A 112 -2.25 4.99 3.72
CA ALA A 112 -3.39 5.85 4.05
C ALA A 112 -3.27 7.23 3.39
N ALA A 113 -2.07 7.78 3.26
CA ALA A 113 -1.84 9.06 2.59
C ALA A 113 -2.09 8.98 1.07
N TYR A 114 -1.66 7.90 0.42
CA TYR A 114 -1.90 7.68 -1.01
C TYR A 114 -3.37 7.38 -1.29
N PHE A 115 -3.98 6.50 -0.52
CA PHE A 115 -5.41 6.19 -0.68
C PHE A 115 -6.30 7.39 -0.40
N ALA A 116 -5.97 8.23 0.59
CA ALA A 116 -6.70 9.47 0.84
C ALA A 116 -6.72 10.39 -0.39
N GLU A 117 -5.58 10.54 -1.07
CA GLU A 117 -5.48 11.37 -2.27
C GLU A 117 -6.23 10.75 -3.45
N ILE A 118 -6.14 9.44 -3.65
CA ILE A 118 -6.88 8.72 -4.68
C ILE A 118 -8.40 8.88 -4.47
N MET A 119 -8.88 8.74 -3.24
CA MET A 119 -10.30 8.89 -2.90
C MET A 119 -10.78 10.33 -3.09
N ARG A 120 -9.99 11.31 -2.62
CA ARG A 120 -10.28 12.72 -2.83
C ARG A 120 -10.39 13.06 -4.33
N ALA A 121 -9.40 12.61 -5.12
CA ALA A 121 -9.39 12.82 -6.56
C ALA A 121 -10.56 12.12 -7.25
N GLY A 122 -10.92 10.90 -6.82
CA GLY A 122 -12.05 10.15 -7.32
C GLY A 122 -13.39 10.89 -7.10
N ILE A 123 -13.61 11.44 -5.90
CA ILE A 123 -14.81 12.23 -5.59
C ILE A 123 -14.82 13.51 -6.43
N GLN A 124 -13.70 14.20 -6.55
CA GLN A 124 -13.61 15.45 -7.31
C GLN A 124 -13.63 15.26 -8.84
N SER A 125 -13.46 14.03 -9.33
CA SER A 125 -13.54 13.71 -10.76
C SER A 125 -14.96 13.73 -11.31
N VAL A 126 -16.00 13.75 -10.45
CA VAL A 126 -17.40 13.82 -10.87
C VAL A 126 -17.72 15.25 -11.33
N PRO A 127 -18.27 15.44 -12.53
CA PRO A 127 -18.53 16.77 -13.08
C PRO A 127 -19.48 17.57 -12.19
N ARG A 128 -19.15 18.82 -11.91
CA ARG A 128 -19.98 19.73 -11.09
C ARG A 128 -21.39 19.91 -11.63
N GLY A 129 -21.58 19.81 -12.94
CA GLY A 129 -22.89 19.88 -13.58
C GLY A 129 -23.84 18.78 -13.12
N GLN A 130 -23.37 17.60 -12.79
CA GLN A 130 -24.21 16.53 -12.24
C GLN A 130 -24.67 16.82 -10.82
N VAL A 131 -23.82 17.44 -10.01
CA VAL A 131 -24.18 17.91 -8.67
C VAL A 131 -25.22 19.02 -8.76
N ALA A 132 -25.01 19.99 -9.65
CA ALA A 132 -25.96 21.09 -9.88
C ALA A 132 -27.33 20.59 -10.39
N ALA A 133 -27.34 19.64 -11.32
CA ALA A 133 -28.58 19.04 -11.82
C ALA A 133 -29.33 18.28 -10.72
N ALA A 134 -28.65 17.54 -9.87
CA ALA A 134 -29.28 16.87 -8.73
C ALA A 134 -29.88 17.86 -7.73
N GLN A 135 -29.21 18.97 -7.46
CA GLN A 135 -29.71 20.05 -6.61
C GLN A 135 -30.95 20.75 -7.23
N ALA A 136 -30.94 20.97 -8.55
CA ALA A 136 -32.06 21.52 -9.27
C ALA A 136 -33.33 20.63 -9.20
N LEU A 137 -33.13 19.31 -9.07
CA LEU A 137 -34.23 18.34 -8.83
C LEU A 137 -34.64 18.25 -7.34
N GLY A 138 -34.11 19.11 -6.47
CA GLY A 138 -34.44 19.14 -5.04
C GLY A 138 -33.77 18.07 -4.20
N MET A 139 -32.72 17.38 -4.71
CA MET A 139 -31.99 16.39 -3.93
C MET A 139 -31.20 17.05 -2.81
N THR A 140 -31.26 16.46 -1.62
CA THR A 140 -30.41 16.85 -0.49
C THR A 140 -28.97 16.52 -0.75
N TYR A 141 -28.04 17.11 0.02
CA TYR A 141 -26.59 16.78 -0.08
C TYR A 141 -26.31 15.29 0.06
N LEU A 142 -26.93 14.62 1.04
CA LEU A 142 -26.75 13.18 1.26
C LEU A 142 -27.27 12.34 0.09
N GLN A 143 -28.42 12.72 -0.48
CA GLN A 143 -28.98 12.07 -1.67
C GLN A 143 -28.05 12.28 -2.88
N THR A 144 -27.60 13.49 -3.12
CA THR A 144 -26.65 13.81 -4.21
C THR A 144 -25.35 13.01 -4.06
N MET A 145 -24.78 12.98 -2.85
CA MET A 145 -23.57 12.19 -2.58
C MET A 145 -23.82 10.71 -2.76
N GLY A 146 -24.87 10.15 -2.17
CA GLY A 146 -25.13 8.71 -2.17
C GLY A 146 -25.54 8.15 -3.53
N TYR A 147 -26.40 8.86 -4.29
CA TYR A 147 -26.94 8.35 -5.54
C TYR A 147 -26.19 8.82 -6.80
N ILE A 148 -25.54 9.98 -6.74
CA ILE A 148 -24.90 10.57 -7.93
C ILE A 148 -23.38 10.51 -7.85
N VAL A 149 -22.79 11.05 -6.76
CA VAL A 149 -21.35 11.27 -6.68
C VAL A 149 -20.61 9.98 -6.32
N LEU A 150 -20.93 9.34 -5.20
CA LEU A 150 -20.19 8.18 -4.70
C LEU A 150 -20.15 6.99 -5.66
N PRO A 151 -21.26 6.59 -6.33
CA PRO A 151 -21.20 5.47 -7.26
C PRO A 151 -20.26 5.72 -8.44
N GLN A 152 -20.19 6.96 -8.93
CA GLN A 152 -19.27 7.33 -10.00
C GLN A 152 -17.84 7.48 -9.50
N ALA A 153 -17.64 8.11 -8.35
CA ALA A 153 -16.34 8.25 -7.72
C ALA A 153 -15.69 6.88 -7.46
N VAL A 154 -16.44 5.93 -6.91
CA VAL A 154 -15.96 4.56 -6.67
C VAL A 154 -15.52 3.89 -7.97
N ARG A 155 -16.29 3.99 -9.04
CA ARG A 155 -15.91 3.46 -10.36
C ARG A 155 -14.62 4.09 -10.89
N ASN A 156 -14.45 5.39 -10.70
CA ASN A 156 -13.25 6.12 -11.16
C ASN A 156 -12.01 5.79 -10.33
N MET A 157 -12.14 5.65 -9.00
CA MET A 157 -10.99 5.43 -8.11
C MET A 157 -10.59 3.95 -7.97
N LEU A 158 -11.52 3.00 -8.15
CA LEU A 158 -11.26 1.59 -7.91
C LEU A 158 -10.05 1.04 -8.71
N PRO A 159 -9.89 1.30 -10.01
CA PRO A 159 -8.72 0.83 -10.75
C PRO A 159 -7.41 1.45 -10.23
N VAL A 160 -7.46 2.70 -9.77
CA VAL A 160 -6.29 3.40 -9.23
C VAL A 160 -5.91 2.83 -7.86
N LEU A 161 -6.89 2.54 -6.98
CA LEU A 161 -6.68 1.87 -5.69
C LEU A 161 -6.03 0.49 -5.89
N LEU A 162 -6.53 -0.30 -6.85
CA LEU A 162 -5.96 -1.61 -7.16
C LEU A 162 -4.54 -1.50 -7.72
N THR A 163 -4.26 -0.49 -8.55
CA THR A 163 -2.89 -0.22 -9.02
C THR A 163 -1.97 0.14 -7.86
N GLN A 164 -2.42 0.98 -6.93
CA GLN A 164 -1.65 1.32 -5.73
C GLN A 164 -1.39 0.10 -4.85
N THR A 165 -2.36 -0.84 -4.75
CA THR A 165 -2.15 -2.11 -4.04
C THR A 165 -1.05 -2.98 -4.70
N ILE A 166 -0.93 -2.95 -6.04
CA ILE A 166 0.18 -3.64 -6.73
C ILE A 166 1.52 -2.96 -6.41
N VAL A 167 1.55 -1.63 -6.35
CA VAL A 167 2.75 -0.88 -5.93
C VAL A 167 3.10 -1.25 -4.49
N LEU A 168 2.13 -1.25 -3.57
CA LEU A 168 2.34 -1.67 -2.19
C LEU A 168 2.92 -3.10 -2.10
N PHE A 169 2.40 -4.07 -2.89
CA PHE A 169 2.97 -5.41 -2.94
C PHE A 169 4.46 -5.41 -3.32
N GLN A 170 4.88 -4.56 -4.26
CA GLN A 170 6.30 -4.41 -4.62
C GLN A 170 7.09 -3.72 -3.50
N ASP A 171 6.53 -2.68 -2.91
CA ASP A 171 7.17 -1.88 -1.87
C ASP A 171 7.36 -2.65 -0.56
N THR A 172 6.55 -3.69 -0.27
CA THR A 172 6.79 -4.56 0.89
C THR A 172 8.16 -5.22 0.86
N SER A 173 8.77 -5.38 -0.33
CA SER A 173 10.13 -5.89 -0.45
C SER A 173 11.18 -5.02 0.27
N LEU A 174 10.92 -3.73 0.49
CA LEU A 174 11.85 -2.83 1.16
C LEU A 174 12.14 -3.21 2.63
N VAL A 175 11.27 -4.02 3.26
CA VAL A 175 11.50 -4.45 4.65
C VAL A 175 12.71 -5.40 4.78
N TYR A 176 13.20 -5.98 3.68
CA TYR A 176 14.38 -6.85 3.71
C TYR A 176 15.62 -6.13 4.25
N VAL A 177 15.71 -4.79 4.09
CA VAL A 177 16.82 -3.99 4.63
C VAL A 177 16.90 -4.03 6.16
N LEU A 178 15.80 -4.36 6.83
CA LEU A 178 15.72 -4.57 8.27
C LEU A 178 15.90 -6.06 8.66
N SER A 179 16.40 -6.87 7.74
CA SER A 179 16.56 -8.33 7.90
C SER A 179 15.25 -9.09 8.16
N ILE A 180 14.11 -8.48 7.81
CA ILE A 180 12.79 -9.11 7.88
C ILE A 180 12.67 -10.14 6.76
N THR A 181 12.03 -11.27 7.04
CA THR A 181 11.87 -12.37 6.09
C THR A 181 10.56 -12.21 5.30
N ASP A 182 10.51 -11.18 4.45
CA ASP A 182 9.57 -11.11 3.34
C ASP A 182 10.08 -11.97 2.17
N PHE A 183 9.41 -11.97 1.03
CA PHE A 183 9.82 -12.78 -0.12
C PHE A 183 11.23 -12.43 -0.62
N LEU A 184 11.56 -11.14 -0.73
CA LEU A 184 12.91 -10.70 -1.11
C LEU A 184 13.93 -11.01 -0.01
N GLY A 185 13.58 -10.80 1.25
CA GLY A 185 14.43 -11.13 2.40
C GLY A 185 14.73 -12.63 2.51
N ALA A 186 13.75 -13.49 2.21
CA ALA A 186 13.94 -14.94 2.13
C ALA A 186 14.92 -15.29 1.00
N ALA A 187 14.71 -14.72 -0.19
CA ALA A 187 15.63 -14.91 -1.33
C ALA A 187 17.05 -14.42 -1.01
N SER A 188 17.17 -13.25 -0.37
CA SER A 188 18.46 -12.69 0.06
C SER A 188 19.20 -13.59 1.06
N LYS A 189 18.50 -14.17 2.02
CA LYS A 189 19.08 -15.10 2.99
C LYS A 189 19.62 -16.38 2.33
N VAL A 190 18.87 -16.94 1.39
CA VAL A 190 19.33 -18.09 0.59
C VAL A 190 20.52 -17.70 -0.28
N ALA A 191 20.45 -16.56 -0.96
CA ALA A 191 21.51 -16.03 -1.81
C ALA A 191 22.84 -15.90 -1.07
N GLN A 192 22.78 -15.36 0.16
CA GLN A 192 23.99 -15.17 1.00
C GLN A 192 24.49 -16.49 1.58
N ARG A 193 23.59 -17.37 2.04
CA ARG A 193 23.95 -18.68 2.62
C ARG A 193 24.67 -19.57 1.60
N ASP A 194 24.16 -19.62 0.37
CA ASP A 194 24.63 -20.56 -0.66
C ASP A 194 25.60 -19.91 -1.66
N GLY A 195 25.89 -18.60 -1.52
CA GLY A 195 26.76 -17.86 -2.44
C GLY A 195 26.16 -17.69 -3.85
N ARG A 196 24.82 -17.77 -4.00
CA ARG A 196 24.09 -17.77 -5.28
C ARG A 196 23.22 -16.50 -5.43
N LEU A 197 23.89 -15.35 -5.45
CA LEU A 197 23.23 -14.04 -5.52
C LEU A 197 22.44 -13.85 -6.81
N VAL A 198 23.06 -14.19 -7.95
CA VAL A 198 22.47 -13.96 -9.28
C VAL A 198 21.20 -14.78 -9.44
N GLU A 199 21.25 -16.08 -9.13
CA GLU A 199 20.13 -17.01 -9.24
C GLU A 199 18.94 -16.55 -8.42
N MET A 200 19.19 -16.25 -7.15
CA MET A 200 18.11 -15.93 -6.20
C MET A 200 17.47 -14.56 -6.47
N TYR A 201 18.26 -13.54 -6.81
CA TYR A 201 17.69 -12.22 -7.13
C TYR A 201 16.99 -12.19 -8.48
N LEU A 202 17.50 -12.91 -9.50
CA LEU A 202 16.78 -13.06 -10.78
C LEU A 202 15.47 -13.82 -10.60
N PHE A 203 15.47 -14.89 -9.80
CA PHE A 203 14.24 -15.61 -9.48
C PHE A 203 13.24 -14.72 -8.74
N ALA A 204 13.68 -14.00 -7.71
CA ALA A 204 12.83 -13.07 -6.99
C ALA A 204 12.23 -12.00 -7.92
N ALA A 205 13.07 -11.38 -8.77
CA ALA A 205 12.63 -10.40 -9.75
C ALA A 205 11.58 -10.98 -10.71
N LEU A 206 11.79 -12.22 -11.19
CA LEU A 206 10.85 -12.89 -12.07
C LEU A 206 9.49 -13.12 -11.38
N VAL A 207 9.49 -13.57 -10.12
CA VAL A 207 8.25 -13.81 -9.36
C VAL A 207 7.50 -12.51 -9.13
N TYR A 208 8.16 -11.44 -8.66
CA TYR A 208 7.54 -10.12 -8.52
C TYR A 208 6.99 -9.61 -9.85
N PHE A 209 7.75 -9.76 -10.93
CA PHE A 209 7.31 -9.36 -12.27
C PHE A 209 6.04 -10.10 -12.70
N VAL A 210 6.04 -11.43 -12.60
CA VAL A 210 4.89 -12.24 -13.03
C VAL A 210 3.62 -11.88 -12.25
N ILE A 211 3.71 -11.80 -10.91
CA ILE A 211 2.58 -11.46 -10.05
C ILE A 211 2.06 -10.05 -10.39
N SER A 212 2.95 -9.05 -10.42
CA SER A 212 2.57 -7.67 -10.69
C SER A 212 2.03 -7.48 -12.11
N PHE A 213 2.61 -8.16 -13.09
CA PHE A 213 2.16 -8.10 -14.48
C PHE A 213 0.76 -8.70 -14.65
N VAL A 214 0.53 -9.89 -14.10
CA VAL A 214 -0.80 -10.54 -14.14
C VAL A 214 -1.84 -9.68 -13.42
N ALA A 215 -1.53 -9.20 -12.21
CA ALA A 215 -2.40 -8.29 -11.47
C ALA A 215 -2.71 -7.01 -12.26
N SER A 216 -1.71 -6.40 -12.91
CA SER A 216 -1.90 -5.21 -13.75
C SER A 216 -2.79 -5.49 -14.97
N LEU A 217 -2.68 -6.67 -15.59
CA LEU A 217 -3.58 -7.06 -16.68
C LEU A 217 -5.04 -7.18 -16.21
N LEU A 218 -5.25 -7.74 -15.01
CA LEU A 218 -6.59 -7.84 -14.42
C LEU A 218 -7.17 -6.46 -14.11
N VAL A 219 -6.38 -5.55 -13.55
CA VAL A 219 -6.80 -4.16 -13.28
C VAL A 219 -7.17 -3.45 -14.60
N ARG A 220 -6.36 -3.58 -15.65
CA ARG A 220 -6.69 -3.00 -16.98
C ARG A 220 -7.99 -3.55 -17.56
N ARG A 221 -8.26 -4.85 -17.40
CA ARG A 221 -9.55 -5.46 -17.82
C ARG A 221 -10.72 -4.88 -17.04
N LEU A 222 -10.57 -4.73 -15.71
CA LEU A 222 -11.58 -4.11 -14.86
C LEU A 222 -11.82 -2.64 -15.28
N GLN A 223 -10.76 -1.87 -15.48
CA GLN A 223 -10.84 -0.47 -15.91
C GLN A 223 -11.68 -0.30 -17.18
N ARG A 224 -11.48 -1.18 -18.18
CA ARG A 224 -12.27 -1.16 -19.41
C ARG A 224 -13.76 -1.46 -19.19
N ARG A 225 -14.10 -2.29 -18.18
CA ARG A 225 -15.50 -2.65 -17.85
C ARG A 225 -16.22 -1.56 -17.05
N VAL A 226 -15.51 -0.83 -16.21
CA VAL A 226 -16.10 0.20 -15.34
C VAL A 226 -16.01 1.60 -15.95
N ALA A 227 -15.30 1.77 -17.06
CA ALA A 227 -15.18 3.04 -17.76
C ALA A 227 -16.57 3.58 -18.13
N ILE A 228 -16.87 4.78 -17.67
CA ILE A 228 -18.09 5.49 -18.05
C ILE A 228 -17.83 6.10 -19.44
N ILE A 229 -18.62 5.66 -20.41
CA ILE A 229 -18.64 6.30 -21.74
C ILE A 229 -19.19 7.72 -21.53
N ARG A 230 -18.37 8.72 -21.77
CA ARG A 230 -18.72 10.14 -21.70
C ARG A 230 -19.12 10.64 -23.07
#